data_f724dc563aee856e8da83d405f9f243d
#
_entry.id   f724dc563aee856e8da83d405f9f243d
#
_cell.length_a   1.000
_cell.length_b   1.000
_cell.length_c   1.000
_cell.angle_alpha   90.00
_cell.angle_beta   90.00
_cell.angle_gamma   90.00
#
_symmetry.space_group_name_H-M   'P 1'
#
loop_
_entity.id
_entity.type
_entity.pdbx_description
1 polymer ?
#
loop_
_entity_poly.entity_id
_entity_poly.type
_entity_poly.pdbx_seq_one_letter_code
_entity_poly.pdbx_strand_id
1 'polypeptide(L)'
;NTEHFVGMIKRIAAFNISVYVDVVFNHMANESSIRSDLQYPSQKEIDLYQSESEHYQSLRLFGDLSKPLFTEDDFVEAFGIEDWKDKWQVQNGRITGGPTDPGLPTLRDSDYVIELQREYLVSLKELGVKGFRIDAAKHITLKQLQKVWSKDITDDMHIFGEIITDGG
;
A
#
# COMPACT_ATOMS: atom_id res chain seq x y z
N ASN A 1 -0.25 0.65 -18.71
CA ASN A 1 1.19 0.90 -18.57
C ASN A 1 1.45 2.36 -18.18
N THR A 2 2.68 2.69 -17.85
CA THR A 2 3.10 4.03 -17.40
C THR A 2 2.77 5.11 -18.44
N GLU A 3 3.03 4.85 -19.71
CA GLU A 3 2.77 5.79 -20.80
C GLU A 3 1.27 6.15 -20.90
N HIS A 4 0.39 5.15 -20.83
CA HIS A 4 -1.05 5.38 -20.83
C HIS A 4 -1.51 6.15 -19.59
N PHE A 5 -0.94 5.87 -18.43
CA PHE A 5 -1.26 6.58 -17.19
C PHE A 5 -0.86 8.05 -17.28
N VAL A 6 0.36 8.34 -17.72
CA VAL A 6 0.84 9.72 -17.95
C VAL A 6 -0.01 10.43 -18.99
N GLY A 7 -0.33 9.77 -20.09
CA GLY A 7 -1.22 10.32 -21.13
C GLY A 7 -2.63 10.64 -20.60
N MET A 8 -3.16 9.78 -19.73
CA MET A 8 -4.44 10.06 -19.06
C MET A 8 -4.35 11.31 -18.17
N ILE A 9 -3.34 11.38 -17.30
CA ILE A 9 -3.14 12.55 -16.41
C ILE A 9 -3.06 13.84 -17.22
N LYS A 10 -2.29 13.87 -18.30
CA LYS A 10 -2.15 15.04 -19.16
C LYS A 10 -3.46 15.45 -19.80
N ARG A 11 -4.26 14.49 -20.32
CA ARG A 11 -5.57 14.78 -20.92
C ARG A 11 -6.56 15.33 -19.89
N ILE A 12 -6.60 14.75 -18.70
CA ILE A 12 -7.48 15.20 -17.62
C ILE A 12 -7.07 16.60 -17.14
N ALA A 13 -5.77 16.87 -17.02
CA ALA A 13 -5.25 18.18 -16.61
C ALA A 13 -5.65 19.30 -17.56
N ALA A 14 -5.83 19.02 -18.86
CA ALA A 14 -6.32 20.00 -19.84
C ALA A 14 -7.74 20.51 -19.52
N PHE A 15 -8.52 19.76 -18.74
CA PHE A 15 -9.85 20.15 -18.23
C PHE A 15 -9.80 20.71 -16.82
N ASN A 16 -8.61 21.05 -16.32
CA ASN A 16 -8.38 21.52 -14.95
C ASN A 16 -8.82 20.50 -13.87
N ILE A 17 -8.64 19.21 -14.16
CA ILE A 17 -8.94 18.10 -13.26
C ILE A 17 -7.62 17.50 -12.79
N SER A 18 -7.49 17.29 -11.48
CA SER A 18 -6.32 16.64 -10.86
C SER A 18 -6.61 15.18 -10.56
N VAL A 19 -5.58 14.34 -10.70
CA VAL A 19 -5.64 12.92 -10.35
C VAL A 19 -5.13 12.72 -8.93
N TYR A 20 -5.93 12.06 -8.10
CA TYR A 20 -5.54 11.59 -6.78
C TYR A 20 -5.51 10.06 -6.79
N VAL A 21 -4.55 9.50 -6.07
CA VAL A 21 -4.38 8.04 -5.96
C VAL A 21 -4.80 7.59 -4.56
N ASP A 22 -5.58 6.53 -4.51
CA ASP A 22 -5.90 5.81 -3.28
C ASP A 22 -4.72 4.90 -2.91
N VAL A 23 -4.16 5.10 -1.72
CA VAL A 23 -2.93 4.46 -1.27
C VAL A 23 -3.24 3.52 -0.11
N VAL A 24 -3.08 2.22 -0.34
CA VAL A 24 -3.28 1.17 0.67
C VAL A 24 -1.93 0.71 1.19
N PHE A 25 -1.47 1.29 2.29
CA PHE A 25 -0.15 1.03 2.88
C PHE A 25 -0.18 0.27 4.20
N ASN A 26 -1.36 0.17 4.83
CA ASN A 26 -1.50 -0.53 6.10
C ASN A 26 -1.35 -2.05 5.94
N HIS A 27 -1.87 -2.61 4.85
CA HIS A 27 -1.98 -4.06 4.66
C HIS A 27 -1.91 -4.46 3.19
N MET A 28 -1.68 -5.74 2.97
CA MET A 28 -1.80 -6.37 1.66
C MET A 28 -3.12 -7.12 1.53
N ALA A 29 -3.51 -7.43 0.29
CA ALA A 29 -4.71 -8.21 0.03
C ALA A 29 -4.60 -9.60 0.68
N ASN A 30 -5.68 -10.07 1.26
CA ASN A 30 -5.77 -11.43 1.77
C ASN A 30 -6.11 -12.37 0.61
N GLU A 31 -5.10 -12.94 -0.03
CA GLU A 31 -5.34 -13.92 -1.11
C GLU A 31 -5.83 -15.27 -0.60
N SER A 32 -5.66 -15.58 0.67
CA SER A 32 -6.41 -16.62 1.37
C SER A 32 -5.94 -16.80 2.82
N SER A 33 -6.89 -17.12 3.69
CA SER A 33 -6.65 -17.79 4.97
C SER A 33 -5.85 -19.13 4.85
N ILE A 34 -5.52 -19.53 3.64
CA ILE A 34 -4.93 -20.83 3.28
C ILE A 34 -3.46 -20.69 2.84
N ARG A 35 -2.89 -19.47 2.77
CA ARG A 35 -1.47 -19.31 2.43
C ARG A 35 -0.58 -19.82 3.56
N SER A 36 0.23 -20.81 3.22
CA SER A 36 1.30 -21.30 4.10
C SER A 36 2.57 -20.43 4.04
N ASP A 37 2.66 -19.56 3.04
CA ASP A 37 3.74 -18.59 2.84
C ASP A 37 3.17 -17.17 2.73
N LEU A 38 3.59 -16.29 3.59
CA LEU A 38 3.22 -14.87 3.51
C LEU A 38 4.26 -14.13 2.67
N GLN A 39 3.96 -13.99 1.37
CA GLN A 39 4.88 -13.38 0.41
C GLN A 39 4.10 -12.60 -0.65
N TYR A 40 4.59 -11.43 -1.04
CA TYR A 40 4.04 -10.60 -2.11
C TYR A 40 5.15 -10.07 -3.04
N PRO A 41 5.06 -10.25 -4.36
CA PRO A 41 4.10 -11.14 -5.04
C PRO A 41 4.22 -12.60 -4.58
N SER A 42 3.15 -13.38 -4.78
CA SER A 42 3.19 -14.83 -4.57
C SER A 42 4.16 -15.52 -5.54
N GLN A 43 4.63 -16.72 -5.22
CA GLN A 43 5.53 -17.44 -6.13
C GLN A 43 4.90 -17.66 -7.50
N LYS A 44 3.60 -17.93 -7.57
CA LYS A 44 2.86 -18.08 -8.83
C LYS A 44 2.91 -16.81 -9.69
N GLU A 45 2.79 -15.65 -9.06
CA GLU A 45 2.88 -14.36 -9.77
C GLU A 45 4.30 -14.09 -10.22
N ILE A 46 5.30 -14.40 -9.41
CA ILE A 46 6.71 -14.29 -9.78
C ILE A 46 7.04 -15.17 -10.99
N ASP A 47 6.60 -16.42 -10.98
CA ASP A 47 6.82 -17.36 -12.09
C ASP A 47 6.17 -16.85 -13.38
N LEU A 48 4.96 -16.29 -13.28
CA LEU A 48 4.28 -15.67 -14.41
C LEU A 48 5.05 -14.44 -14.92
N TYR A 49 5.50 -13.58 -14.02
CA TYR A 49 6.33 -12.42 -14.34
C TYR A 49 7.63 -12.80 -15.06
N GLN A 50 8.25 -13.88 -14.63
CA GLN A 50 9.50 -14.36 -15.24
C GLN A 50 9.26 -14.98 -16.62
N SER A 51 8.14 -15.69 -16.80
CA SER A 51 7.78 -16.32 -18.08
C SER A 51 7.37 -15.31 -19.16
N GLU A 52 6.81 -14.17 -18.76
CA GLU A 52 6.31 -13.12 -19.66
C GLU A 52 6.95 -11.76 -19.34
N SER A 53 8.26 -11.78 -19.05
CA SER A 53 8.98 -10.64 -18.45
C SER A 53 8.86 -9.34 -19.26
N GLU A 54 8.96 -9.39 -20.58
CA GLU A 54 8.86 -8.18 -21.43
C GLU A 54 7.48 -7.53 -21.31
N HIS A 55 6.42 -8.33 -21.34
CA HIS A 55 5.06 -7.84 -21.22
C HIS A 55 4.84 -7.18 -19.86
N TYR A 56 5.14 -7.90 -18.77
CA TYR A 56 4.90 -7.39 -17.43
C TYR A 56 5.82 -6.23 -17.03
N GLN A 57 7.08 -6.24 -17.47
CA GLN A 57 7.99 -5.12 -17.26
C GLN A 57 7.46 -3.84 -17.91
N SER A 58 6.81 -3.93 -19.06
CA SER A 58 6.18 -2.77 -19.72
C SER A 58 4.95 -2.22 -18.99
N LEU A 59 4.29 -3.03 -18.17
CA LEU A 59 3.07 -2.65 -17.46
C LEU A 59 3.32 -2.04 -16.09
N ARG A 60 4.43 -2.38 -15.45
CA ARG A 60 4.71 -1.93 -14.08
C ARG A 60 4.99 -0.43 -14.00
N LEU A 61 4.57 0.16 -12.92
CA LEU A 61 4.92 1.54 -12.54
C LEU A 61 6.10 1.58 -11.57
N PHE A 62 6.27 0.55 -10.76
CA PHE A 62 7.17 0.54 -9.62
C PHE A 62 7.62 -0.88 -9.26
N GLY A 63 8.84 -0.97 -8.77
CA GLY A 63 9.41 -2.19 -8.21
C GLY A 63 9.80 -3.26 -9.23
N ASP A 64 10.51 -4.26 -8.76
CA ASP A 64 10.86 -5.47 -9.49
C ASP A 64 10.00 -6.62 -8.97
N LEU A 65 8.93 -6.93 -9.72
CA LEU A 65 7.98 -7.98 -9.34
C LEU A 65 8.42 -9.39 -9.74
N SER A 66 9.66 -9.54 -10.28
CA SER A 66 10.25 -10.85 -10.53
C SER A 66 10.80 -11.53 -9.28
N LYS A 67 10.70 -10.88 -8.13
CA LYS A 67 11.14 -11.36 -6.82
C LYS A 67 10.19 -10.83 -5.73
N PRO A 68 10.19 -11.43 -4.52
CA PRO A 68 9.40 -10.93 -3.41
C PRO A 68 9.76 -9.47 -3.06
N LEU A 69 8.75 -8.62 -2.93
CA LEU A 69 8.87 -7.29 -2.32
C LEU A 69 8.70 -7.38 -0.80
N PHE A 70 7.74 -8.19 -0.36
CA PHE A 70 7.47 -8.43 1.05
C PHE A 70 7.46 -9.93 1.35
N THR A 71 8.04 -10.29 2.48
CA THR A 71 8.05 -11.65 3.03
C THR A 71 7.40 -11.66 4.40
N GLU A 72 7.28 -12.83 5.03
CA GLU A 72 6.68 -12.96 6.37
C GLU A 72 7.26 -11.99 7.40
N ASP A 73 8.56 -11.71 7.34
CA ASP A 73 9.24 -10.79 8.25
C ASP A 73 8.77 -9.34 8.15
N ASP A 74 8.14 -8.96 7.04
CA ASP A 74 7.63 -7.60 6.82
C ASP A 74 6.24 -7.38 7.39
N PHE A 75 5.61 -8.41 7.95
CA PHE A 75 4.27 -8.34 8.52
C PHE A 75 4.28 -8.44 10.04
N VAL A 76 3.29 -7.82 10.68
CA VAL A 76 3.05 -8.00 12.11
C VAL A 76 2.49 -9.40 12.39
N GLU A 77 2.62 -9.87 13.63
CA GLU A 77 2.03 -11.11 14.06
C GLU A 77 0.52 -11.14 13.77
N ALA A 78 0.02 -12.30 13.35
CA ALA A 78 -1.36 -12.48 12.94
C ALA A 78 -2.30 -12.53 14.14
N PHE A 79 -3.03 -11.45 14.40
CA PHE A 79 -4.16 -11.44 15.31
C PHE A 79 -5.22 -10.45 14.82
N GLY A 80 -6.51 -10.78 15.01
CA GLY A 80 -7.60 -9.89 14.70
C GLY A 80 -7.77 -8.81 15.77
N ILE A 81 -8.31 -7.65 15.37
CA ILE A 81 -8.66 -6.58 16.31
C ILE A 81 -9.91 -7.00 17.07
N GLU A 82 -9.80 -7.17 18.38
CA GLU A 82 -10.91 -7.53 19.28
C GLU A 82 -11.51 -6.28 19.97
N ASP A 83 -10.64 -5.35 20.38
CA ASP A 83 -11.05 -4.08 20.96
C ASP A 83 -10.67 -2.90 20.05
N TRP A 84 -11.68 -2.37 19.37
CA TRP A 84 -11.55 -1.22 18.48
C TRP A 84 -11.30 0.11 19.18
N LYS A 85 -11.34 0.14 20.52
CA LYS A 85 -10.95 1.29 21.35
C LYS A 85 -9.50 1.20 21.83
N ASP A 86 -8.91 0.02 21.77
CA ASP A 86 -7.49 -0.18 22.07
C ASP A 86 -6.64 0.29 20.89
N LYS A 87 -6.00 1.45 21.05
CA LYS A 87 -5.14 2.04 20.05
C LYS A 87 -4.04 1.08 19.58
N TRP A 88 -3.46 0.29 20.49
CA TRP A 88 -2.39 -0.64 20.13
C TRP A 88 -2.92 -1.75 19.22
N GLN A 89 -4.06 -2.36 19.56
CA GLN A 89 -4.68 -3.37 18.71
C GLN A 89 -5.07 -2.79 17.34
N VAL A 90 -5.65 -1.60 17.30
CA VAL A 90 -6.05 -0.95 16.04
C VAL A 90 -4.86 -0.69 15.12
N GLN A 91 -3.68 -0.39 15.69
CA GLN A 91 -2.47 -0.09 14.92
C GLN A 91 -1.58 -1.32 14.61
N ASN A 92 -1.77 -2.44 15.30
CA ASN A 92 -0.94 -3.63 15.14
C ASN A 92 -1.74 -4.89 14.78
N GLY A 93 -3.04 -4.89 15.01
CA GLY A 93 -3.91 -6.00 14.65
C GLY A 93 -4.28 -6.01 13.17
N ARG A 94 -4.82 -7.12 12.72
CA ARG A 94 -5.27 -7.30 11.34
C ARG A 94 -6.75 -6.95 11.20
N ILE A 95 -7.06 -6.14 10.20
CA ILE A 95 -8.44 -5.83 9.81
C ILE A 95 -9.10 -7.10 9.27
N THR A 96 -10.40 -7.27 9.53
CA THR A 96 -11.21 -8.43 9.12
C THR A 96 -10.80 -9.77 9.74
N GLY A 97 -9.85 -9.79 10.66
CA GLY A 97 -9.47 -10.98 11.39
C GLY A 97 -10.56 -11.48 12.34
N GLY A 98 -10.51 -12.77 12.65
CA GLY A 98 -11.40 -13.45 13.56
C GLY A 98 -10.77 -14.71 14.15
N PRO A 99 -11.52 -15.53 14.92
CA PRO A 99 -10.96 -16.69 15.61
C PRO A 99 -10.32 -17.74 14.70
N THR A 100 -10.72 -17.77 13.43
CA THR A 100 -10.22 -18.74 12.43
C THR A 100 -9.61 -18.06 11.18
N ASP A 101 -9.67 -16.75 11.10
CA ASP A 101 -9.13 -15.95 10.01
C ASP A 101 -8.11 -14.94 10.56
N PRO A 102 -6.84 -15.02 10.15
CA PRO A 102 -5.84 -14.06 10.61
C PRO A 102 -6.09 -12.62 10.14
N GLY A 103 -6.99 -12.40 9.19
CA GLY A 103 -7.29 -11.10 8.62
C GLY A 103 -6.27 -10.64 7.56
N LEU A 104 -6.43 -9.38 7.14
CA LEU A 104 -5.56 -8.78 6.13
C LEU A 104 -4.12 -8.64 6.66
N PRO A 105 -3.10 -9.13 5.95
CA PRO A 105 -1.71 -9.04 6.39
C PRO A 105 -1.28 -7.58 6.59
N THR A 106 -0.99 -7.20 7.83
CA THR A 106 -0.60 -5.84 8.20
C THR A 106 0.90 -5.68 8.11
N LEU A 107 1.35 -4.68 7.34
CA LEU A 107 2.77 -4.39 7.17
C LEU A 107 3.38 -3.77 8.42
N ARG A 108 4.63 -4.15 8.73
CA ARG A 108 5.43 -3.50 9.78
C ARG A 108 5.85 -2.11 9.35
N ASP A 109 6.07 -1.23 10.32
CA ASP A 109 6.70 0.08 10.10
C ASP A 109 8.24 0.00 10.14
N SER A 110 8.81 -1.01 9.48
CA SER A 110 10.25 -1.15 9.30
C SER A 110 10.80 -0.10 8.34
N ASP A 111 12.09 0.20 8.45
CA ASP A 111 12.71 1.17 7.54
C ASP A 111 12.68 0.67 6.09
N TYR A 112 12.76 -0.64 5.87
CA TYR A 112 12.61 -1.24 4.54
C TYR A 112 11.21 -1.00 3.93
N VAL A 113 10.15 -1.30 4.67
CA VAL A 113 8.76 -1.08 4.21
C VAL A 113 8.51 0.41 3.96
N ILE A 114 8.95 1.26 4.87
CA ILE A 114 8.81 2.73 4.75
C ILE A 114 9.49 3.22 3.47
N GLU A 115 10.70 2.77 3.18
CA GLU A 115 11.44 3.21 1.99
C GLU A 115 10.74 2.79 0.70
N LEU A 116 10.28 1.54 0.59
CA LEU A 116 9.50 1.08 -0.57
C LEU A 116 8.22 1.90 -0.77
N GLN A 117 7.52 2.22 0.31
CA GLN A 117 6.31 3.06 0.26
C GLN A 117 6.63 4.48 -0.22
N ARG A 118 7.73 5.06 0.26
CA ARG A 118 8.20 6.37 -0.20
C ARG A 118 8.57 6.38 -1.67
N GLU A 119 9.34 5.41 -2.14
CA GLU A 119 9.72 5.27 -3.55
C GLU A 119 8.48 5.19 -4.45
N TYR A 120 7.45 4.45 -4.04
CA TYR A 120 6.18 4.37 -4.76
C TYR A 120 5.50 5.75 -4.87
N LEU A 121 5.40 6.49 -3.77
CA LEU A 121 4.79 7.83 -3.76
C LEU A 121 5.57 8.84 -4.61
N VAL A 122 6.90 8.82 -4.53
CA VAL A 122 7.76 9.66 -5.35
C VAL A 122 7.53 9.37 -6.83
N SER A 123 7.50 8.09 -7.22
CA SER A 123 7.22 7.68 -8.60
C SER A 123 5.88 8.23 -9.11
N LEU A 124 4.82 8.14 -8.32
CA LEU A 124 3.50 8.66 -8.68
C LEU A 124 3.49 10.18 -8.79
N LYS A 125 4.14 10.87 -7.86
CA LYS A 125 4.28 12.34 -7.87
C LYS A 125 5.00 12.82 -9.14
N GLU A 126 6.09 12.16 -9.52
CA GLU A 126 6.84 12.44 -10.76
C GLU A 126 6.02 12.22 -12.03
N LEU A 127 5.08 11.27 -12.01
CA LEU A 127 4.17 11.01 -13.12
C LEU A 127 3.02 12.03 -13.23
N GLY A 128 2.88 12.94 -12.27
CA GLY A 128 1.92 14.04 -12.31
C GLY A 128 0.70 13.87 -11.40
N VAL A 129 0.68 12.89 -10.50
CA VAL A 129 -0.34 12.78 -9.44
C VAL A 129 -0.27 14.01 -8.53
N LYS A 130 -1.42 14.54 -8.14
CA LYS A 130 -1.56 15.79 -7.35
C LYS A 130 -2.09 15.59 -5.94
N GLY A 131 -2.45 14.38 -5.59
CA GLY A 131 -2.92 14.08 -4.24
C GLY A 131 -2.99 12.60 -3.95
N PHE A 132 -3.13 12.29 -2.67
CA PHE A 132 -3.24 10.92 -2.17
C PHE A 132 -4.36 10.83 -1.13
N ARG A 133 -5.18 9.79 -1.24
CA ARG A 133 -6.04 9.33 -0.14
C ARG A 133 -5.33 8.19 0.57
N ILE A 134 -5.16 8.32 1.86
CA ILE A 134 -4.54 7.27 2.69
C ILE A 134 -5.65 6.36 3.19
N ASP A 135 -5.73 5.15 2.62
CA ASP A 135 -6.68 4.13 3.07
C ASP A 135 -6.36 3.67 4.49
N ALA A 136 -7.39 3.35 5.26
CA ALA A 136 -7.28 2.84 6.63
C ALA A 136 -6.32 3.64 7.52
N ALA A 137 -6.30 4.96 7.42
CA ALA A 137 -5.30 5.83 8.06
C ALA A 137 -5.24 5.69 9.58
N LYS A 138 -6.36 5.36 10.25
CA LYS A 138 -6.39 5.13 11.71
C LYS A 138 -5.58 3.91 12.17
N HIS A 139 -5.32 2.96 11.26
CA HIS A 139 -4.56 1.74 11.53
C HIS A 139 -3.06 1.91 11.36
N ILE A 140 -2.62 3.00 10.72
CA ILE A 140 -1.23 3.27 10.44
C ILE A 140 -0.56 3.88 11.68
N THR A 141 0.64 3.39 12.03
CA THR A 141 1.39 3.92 13.17
C THR A 141 1.84 5.38 12.92
N LEU A 142 1.97 6.15 14.00
CA LEU A 142 2.47 7.53 13.91
C LEU A 142 3.87 7.59 13.29
N LYS A 143 4.72 6.61 13.60
CA LYS A 143 6.08 6.49 13.02
C LYS A 143 6.01 6.39 11.50
N GLN A 144 5.15 5.51 10.98
CA GLN A 144 4.98 5.32 9.54
C GLN A 144 4.40 6.58 8.88
N LEU A 145 3.36 7.17 9.46
CA LEU A 145 2.80 8.42 8.94
C LEU A 145 3.85 9.53 8.83
N GLN A 146 4.64 9.74 9.87
CA GLN A 146 5.66 10.80 9.88
C GLN A 146 6.80 10.53 8.90
N LYS A 147 7.25 9.29 8.76
CA LYS A 147 8.37 8.93 7.90
C LYS A 147 7.98 8.82 6.43
N VAL A 148 6.83 8.24 6.13
CA VAL A 148 6.36 8.07 4.74
C VAL A 148 5.88 9.39 4.16
N TRP A 149 5.06 10.14 4.91
CA TRP A 149 4.42 11.37 4.46
C TRP A 149 5.21 12.62 4.87
N SER A 150 6.51 12.56 4.68
CA SER A 150 7.41 13.68 4.96
C SER A 150 7.26 14.80 3.93
N LYS A 151 7.84 15.95 4.25
CA LYS A 151 7.63 17.20 3.51
C LYS A 151 7.99 17.11 2.01
N ASP A 152 9.03 16.37 1.67
CA ASP A 152 9.45 16.14 0.28
C ASP A 152 8.35 15.45 -0.57
N ILE A 153 7.51 14.62 0.05
CA ILE A 153 6.35 14.00 -0.60
C ILE A 153 5.12 14.90 -0.53
N THR A 154 4.87 15.53 0.63
CA THR A 154 3.63 16.26 0.86
C THR A 154 3.60 17.67 0.29
N ASP A 155 4.75 18.29 0.01
CA ASP A 155 4.81 19.62 -0.58
C ASP A 155 4.10 19.65 -1.95
N ASP A 156 3.22 20.64 -2.13
CA ASP A 156 2.40 20.83 -3.32
C ASP A 156 1.43 19.67 -3.63
N MET A 157 1.12 18.84 -2.63
CA MET A 157 0.22 17.71 -2.74
C MET A 157 -1.00 17.89 -1.84
N HIS A 158 -2.17 17.46 -2.29
CA HIS A 158 -3.35 17.33 -1.45
C HIS A 158 -3.39 15.92 -0.84
N ILE A 159 -3.38 15.84 0.49
CA ILE A 159 -3.32 14.56 1.20
C ILE A 159 -4.38 14.52 2.28
N PHE A 160 -5.13 13.43 2.32
CA PHE A 160 -6.14 13.17 3.35
C PHE A 160 -6.23 11.68 3.66
N GLY A 161 -6.66 11.36 4.87
CA GLY A 161 -6.78 9.98 5.35
C GLY A 161 -8.24 9.55 5.50
N GLU A 162 -8.52 8.28 5.22
CA GLU A 162 -9.77 7.66 5.59
C GLU A 162 -9.74 7.23 7.06
N ILE A 163 -10.71 7.71 7.82
CA ILE A 163 -10.93 7.28 9.20
C ILE A 163 -12.40 6.88 9.34
N ILE A 164 -12.64 5.58 9.38
CA ILE A 164 -13.96 5.04 9.64
C ILE A 164 -14.18 5.08 11.15
N THR A 165 -15.20 5.82 11.56
CA THR A 165 -15.66 5.88 12.93
C THR A 165 -17.06 5.26 13.02
N ASP A 166 -17.29 4.47 14.02
CA ASP A 166 -18.58 3.81 14.31
C ASP A 166 -19.52 4.67 15.17
N GLY A 167 -19.40 5.97 15.04
CA GLY A 167 -20.34 6.94 15.67
C GLY A 167 -20.18 7.09 17.17
N GLY A 168 -19.06 6.66 17.72
CA GLY A 168 -18.70 6.82 19.13
C GLY A 168 -17.67 7.91 19.35
#